data_b39f6c9a56b89c2c58ed51a503cebfa5
#
_entry.id   b39f6c9a56b89c2c58ed51a503cebfa5
#
_cell.length_a   1.000
_cell.length_b   1.000
_cell.length_c   1.000
_cell.angle_alpha   90.00
_cell.angle_beta   90.00
_cell.angle_gamma   90.00
#
_symmetry.space_group_name_H-M   'P 1'
#
loop_
_entity.id
_entity.type
_entity.pdbx_description
1 polymer ?
#
loop_
_entity_poly.entity_id
_entity_poly.type
_entity_poly.pdbx_seq_one_letter_code
_entity_poly.pdbx_strand_id
1 'polypeptide(L)'
;MFSRSKINVFDFTDYRKFLQAFYVMEKALDPTFSYRVFACAVEMDASLLLKVIQEKRHISSKSVEAFVAFFRFKEAKGEYFREMVAYGKAKTDADIRIHFEH
;
A
#
# COMPACT_ATOMS: atom_id res chain seq x y z
N MET A 1 -7.00 -15.13 7.31
CA MET A 1 -7.89 -14.05 7.68
C MET A 1 -7.10 -12.82 8.03
N PHE A 2 -7.22 -11.84 7.21
CA PHE A 2 -6.37 -10.65 7.30
C PHE A 2 -7.04 -9.51 8.06
N SER A 3 -8.23 -9.74 8.60
CA SER A 3 -9.02 -8.70 9.26
C SER A 3 -8.67 -8.47 10.73
N ARG A 4 -7.67 -9.19 11.25
CA ARG A 4 -7.30 -9.09 12.67
C ARG A 4 -6.39 -7.92 12.99
N SER A 5 -5.78 -7.34 11.99
CA SER A 5 -4.93 -6.18 12.17
C SER A 5 -5.80 -4.99 12.56
N LYS A 6 -5.41 -4.30 13.64
CA LYS A 6 -6.16 -3.16 14.16
C LYS A 6 -5.71 -1.83 13.56
N ILE A 7 -4.95 -1.91 12.48
CA ILE A 7 -4.42 -0.72 11.83
C ILE A 7 -5.55 0.06 11.15
N ASN A 8 -5.52 1.38 11.29
CA ASN A 8 -6.52 2.26 10.71
C ASN A 8 -5.89 3.09 9.60
N VAL A 9 -6.45 2.99 8.40
CA VAL A 9 -5.93 3.71 7.23
C VAL A 9 -5.94 5.22 7.43
N PHE A 10 -6.90 5.74 8.20
CA PHE A 10 -6.99 7.18 8.46
C PHE A 10 -5.85 7.74 9.31
N ASP A 11 -5.08 6.86 9.96
CA ASP A 11 -3.92 7.28 10.76
C ASP A 11 -2.68 7.53 9.91
N PHE A 12 -2.77 7.31 8.61
CA PHE A 12 -1.62 7.43 7.70
C PHE A 12 -1.87 8.48 6.64
N THR A 13 -0.80 9.13 6.22
CA THR A 13 -0.81 10.06 5.08
C THR A 13 0.00 9.53 3.90
N ASP A 14 0.77 8.47 4.12
CA ASP A 14 1.59 7.81 3.10
C ASP A 14 1.13 6.37 2.97
N TYR A 15 0.58 6.00 1.80
CA TYR A 15 0.02 4.67 1.62
C TYR A 15 1.06 3.57 1.77
N ARG A 16 2.32 3.83 1.39
CA ARG A 16 3.38 2.83 1.52
C ARG A 16 3.76 2.59 2.98
N LYS A 17 3.70 3.62 3.80
CA LYS A 17 3.89 3.48 5.25
C LYS A 17 2.74 2.67 5.86
N PHE A 18 1.52 2.88 5.38
CA PHE A 18 0.37 2.09 5.80
C PHE A 18 0.58 0.61 5.46
N LEU A 19 1.02 0.32 4.24
CA LEU A 19 1.26 -1.07 3.82
C LEU A 19 2.38 -1.71 4.65
N GLN A 20 3.44 -0.97 4.95
CA GLN A 20 4.54 -1.44 5.81
C GLN A 20 4.02 -1.81 7.19
N ALA A 21 3.25 -0.91 7.79
CA ALA A 21 2.69 -1.13 9.12
C ALA A 21 1.74 -2.32 9.14
N PHE A 22 0.90 -2.44 8.13
CA PHE A 22 0.00 -3.58 8.00
C PHE A 22 0.79 -4.89 7.93
N TYR A 23 1.82 -4.92 7.08
CA TYR A 23 2.62 -6.14 6.92
C TYR A 23 3.27 -6.57 8.23
N VAL A 24 3.88 -5.62 8.94
CA VAL A 24 4.55 -5.90 10.23
C VAL A 24 3.55 -6.43 11.25
N MET A 25 2.40 -5.79 11.36
CA MET A 25 1.38 -6.20 12.33
C MET A 25 0.79 -7.56 11.99
N GLU A 26 0.49 -7.79 10.73
CA GLU A 26 -0.08 -9.07 10.31
C GLU A 26 0.92 -10.20 10.48
N LYS A 27 2.18 -9.96 10.16
CA LYS A 27 3.26 -10.95 10.35
C LYS A 27 3.43 -11.31 11.83
N ALA A 28 3.28 -10.34 12.71
CA ALA A 28 3.37 -10.57 14.15
C ALA A 28 2.21 -11.44 14.66
N LEU A 29 1.01 -11.26 14.07
CA LEU A 29 -0.17 -12.04 14.46
C LEU A 29 -0.18 -13.43 13.83
N ASP A 30 0.42 -13.56 12.65
CA ASP A 30 0.44 -14.81 11.90
C ASP A 30 1.82 -14.99 11.25
N PRO A 31 2.71 -15.78 11.85
CA PRO A 31 4.06 -15.97 11.32
C PRO A 31 4.10 -16.57 9.92
N THR A 32 3.01 -17.18 9.44
CA THR A 32 2.94 -17.73 8.09
C THR A 32 2.66 -16.66 7.04
N PHE A 33 2.26 -15.47 7.46
CA PHE A 33 2.05 -14.36 6.54
C PHE A 33 3.39 -13.94 5.93
N SER A 34 3.40 -13.69 4.63
CA SER A 34 4.63 -13.34 3.91
C SER A 34 4.29 -12.38 2.78
N TYR A 35 5.32 -11.79 2.17
CA TYR A 35 5.12 -10.95 0.97
C TYR A 35 4.45 -11.73 -0.15
N ARG A 36 4.78 -13.01 -0.28
CA ARG A 36 4.17 -13.87 -1.29
C ARG A 36 2.68 -14.07 -1.03
N VAL A 37 2.31 -14.32 0.21
CA VAL A 37 0.90 -14.48 0.61
C VAL A 37 0.15 -13.18 0.36
N PHE A 38 0.72 -12.07 0.78
CA PHE A 38 0.10 -10.75 0.60
C PHE A 38 -0.05 -10.42 -0.88
N ALA A 39 1.00 -10.62 -1.66
CA ALA A 39 0.98 -10.34 -3.10
C ALA A 39 -0.08 -11.17 -3.81
N CYS A 40 -0.19 -12.45 -3.47
CA CYS A 40 -1.22 -13.32 -4.02
C CYS A 40 -2.62 -12.78 -3.73
N ALA A 41 -2.84 -12.33 -2.49
CA ALA A 41 -4.15 -11.81 -2.07
C ALA A 41 -4.55 -10.51 -2.80
N VAL A 42 -3.56 -9.69 -3.20
CA VAL A 42 -3.82 -8.46 -3.94
C VAL A 42 -3.49 -8.58 -5.42
N GLU A 43 -3.30 -9.81 -5.90
CA GLU A 43 -3.08 -10.13 -7.31
C GLU A 43 -1.88 -9.38 -7.91
N MET A 44 -0.80 -9.32 -7.15
CA MET A 44 0.44 -8.68 -7.57
C MET A 44 1.60 -9.67 -7.57
N ASP A 45 2.63 -9.35 -8.32
CA ASP A 45 3.90 -10.05 -8.23
C ASP A 45 4.56 -9.73 -6.88
N ALA A 46 5.10 -10.74 -6.21
CA ALA A 46 5.70 -10.56 -4.88
C ALA A 46 6.91 -9.61 -4.92
N SER A 47 7.72 -9.68 -5.98
CA SER A 47 8.87 -8.78 -6.14
C SER A 47 8.43 -7.33 -6.24
N LEU A 48 7.36 -7.09 -6.99
CA LEU A 48 6.82 -5.73 -7.15
C LEU A 48 6.26 -5.22 -5.83
N LEU A 49 5.49 -6.05 -5.12
CA LEU A 49 4.94 -5.67 -3.81
C LEU A 49 6.06 -5.30 -2.85
N LEU A 50 7.13 -6.09 -2.81
CA LEU A 50 8.26 -5.80 -1.95
C LEU A 50 8.88 -4.44 -2.28
N LYS A 51 9.04 -4.12 -3.58
CA LYS A 51 9.57 -2.83 -4.00
C LYS A 51 8.65 -1.67 -3.60
N VAL A 52 7.35 -1.87 -3.65
CA VAL A 52 6.39 -0.86 -3.19
C VAL A 52 6.57 -0.61 -1.69
N ILE A 53 6.63 -1.68 -0.91
CA ILE A 53 6.81 -1.57 0.55
C ILE A 53 8.15 -0.93 0.90
N GLN A 54 9.19 -1.16 0.09
CA GLN A 54 10.50 -0.53 0.27
C GLN A 54 10.56 0.90 -0.30
N GLU A 55 9.44 1.42 -0.77
CA GLU A 55 9.33 2.77 -1.31
C GLU A 55 10.16 3.00 -2.58
N LYS A 56 10.39 1.93 -3.34
CA LYS A 56 11.12 1.99 -4.62
C LYS A 56 10.20 2.07 -5.83
N ARG A 57 8.93 1.73 -5.65
CA ARG A 57 7.92 1.71 -6.70
C ARG A 57 6.57 2.16 -6.16
N HIS A 58 5.69 2.53 -7.07
CA HIS A 58 4.28 2.80 -6.75
C HIS A 58 3.39 1.73 -7.35
N ILE A 59 2.22 1.54 -6.74
CA ILE A 59 1.22 0.62 -7.30
C ILE A 59 0.50 1.28 -8.46
N SER A 60 0.02 0.46 -9.41
CA SER A 60 -0.77 0.97 -10.53
C SER A 60 -2.20 1.26 -10.08
N SER A 61 -2.94 2.01 -10.89
CA SER A 61 -4.35 2.29 -10.62
C SER A 61 -5.17 1.02 -10.50
N LYS A 62 -4.84 0.00 -11.29
CA LYS A 62 -5.52 -1.29 -11.23
C LYS A 62 -5.26 -1.97 -9.88
N SER A 63 -4.03 -1.91 -9.39
CA SER A 63 -3.67 -2.52 -8.11
C SER A 63 -4.32 -1.81 -6.93
N VAL A 64 -4.57 -0.50 -7.05
CA VAL A 64 -5.27 0.24 -5.99
C VAL A 64 -6.60 -0.44 -5.64
N GLU A 65 -7.38 -0.80 -6.66
CA GLU A 65 -8.67 -1.43 -6.43
C GLU A 65 -8.56 -2.80 -5.79
N ALA A 66 -7.50 -3.55 -6.12
CA ALA A 66 -7.24 -4.84 -5.48
C ALA A 66 -6.95 -4.66 -3.99
N PHE A 67 -6.20 -3.62 -3.61
CA PHE A 67 -5.96 -3.32 -2.20
C PHE A 67 -7.22 -2.88 -1.48
N VAL A 68 -8.04 -2.03 -2.12
CA VAL A 68 -9.32 -1.60 -1.54
C VAL A 68 -10.20 -2.81 -1.24
N ALA A 69 -10.26 -3.75 -2.18
CA ALA A 69 -11.02 -4.99 -2.00
C ALA A 69 -10.44 -5.87 -0.90
N PHE A 70 -9.13 -6.02 -0.88
CA PHE A 70 -8.43 -6.83 0.12
C PHE A 70 -8.70 -6.32 1.54
N PHE A 71 -8.58 -5.02 1.76
CA PHE A 71 -8.81 -4.41 3.06
C PHE A 71 -10.29 -4.23 3.37
N ARG A 72 -11.16 -4.48 2.39
CA ARG A 72 -12.61 -4.26 2.51
C ARG A 72 -12.95 -2.83 2.87
N PHE A 73 -12.20 -1.90 2.32
CA PHE A 73 -12.46 -0.47 2.51
C PHE A 73 -13.76 -0.09 1.81
N LYS A 74 -14.67 0.51 2.55
CA LYS A 74 -15.94 1.00 2.02
C LYS A 74 -15.92 2.53 2.01
N GLU A 75 -16.53 3.08 0.99
CA GLU A 75 -16.78 4.52 0.88
C GLU A 75 -15.58 5.38 1.31
N ALA A 76 -15.66 6.03 2.47
CA ALA A 76 -14.66 6.99 2.91
C ALA A 76 -13.26 6.40 3.02
N LYS A 77 -13.13 5.17 3.52
CA LYS A 77 -11.82 4.53 3.64
C LYS A 77 -11.21 4.19 2.29
N GLY A 78 -12.03 3.69 1.37
CA GLY A 78 -11.58 3.40 0.02
C GLY A 78 -11.14 4.65 -0.70
N GLU A 79 -11.93 5.70 -0.60
CA GLU A 79 -11.61 6.98 -1.21
C GLU A 79 -10.34 7.58 -0.62
N TYR A 80 -10.19 7.52 0.69
CA TYR A 80 -9.00 7.99 1.38
C TYR A 80 -7.75 7.25 0.88
N PHE A 81 -7.83 5.93 0.75
CA PHE A 81 -6.70 5.14 0.27
C PHE A 81 -6.33 5.52 -1.17
N ARG A 82 -7.34 5.67 -2.04
CA ARG A 82 -7.11 6.09 -3.43
C ARG A 82 -6.43 7.45 -3.49
N GLU A 83 -6.87 8.37 -2.66
CA GLU A 83 -6.28 9.71 -2.59
C GLU A 83 -4.86 9.68 -2.06
N MET A 84 -4.57 8.84 -1.06
CA MET A 84 -3.21 8.68 -0.55
C MET A 84 -2.26 8.20 -1.65
N VAL A 85 -2.71 7.25 -2.47
CA VAL A 85 -1.90 6.74 -3.58
C VAL A 85 -1.65 7.84 -4.61
N ALA A 86 -2.70 8.54 -5.00
CA ALA A 86 -2.59 9.63 -5.96
C ALA A 86 -1.65 10.73 -5.45
N TYR A 87 -1.78 11.11 -4.20
CA TYR A 87 -0.92 12.10 -3.57
C TYR A 87 0.54 11.65 -3.56
N GLY A 88 0.78 10.39 -3.19
CA GLY A 88 2.14 9.84 -3.14
C GLY A 88 2.81 9.83 -4.50
N LYS A 89 2.06 9.49 -5.54
CA LYS A 89 2.58 9.50 -6.91
C LYS A 89 2.88 10.93 -7.38
N ALA A 90 1.98 11.86 -7.10
CA ALA A 90 2.15 13.25 -7.50
C ALA A 90 3.35 13.89 -6.80
N LYS A 91 3.54 13.58 -5.52
CA LYS A 91 4.68 14.07 -4.75
C LYS A 91 6.00 13.55 -5.32
N THR A 92 6.05 12.27 -5.68
CA THR A 92 7.24 11.66 -6.28
C THR A 92 7.56 12.31 -7.62
N ASP A 93 6.56 12.53 -8.46
CA ASP A 93 6.75 13.19 -9.76
C ASP A 93 7.28 14.61 -9.59
N ALA A 94 6.75 15.34 -8.62
CA ALA A 94 7.21 16.70 -8.33
C ALA A 94 8.68 16.70 -7.88
N ASP A 95 9.05 15.77 -7.01
CA ASP A 95 10.43 15.65 -6.53
C ASP A 95 11.39 15.33 -7.68
N ILE A 96 11.00 14.42 -8.57
CA ILE A 96 11.80 14.07 -9.75
C ILE A 96 11.96 15.29 -10.64
N ARG A 97 10.89 16.02 -10.88
CA ARG A 97 10.90 17.21 -11.72
C ARG A 97 11.86 18.28 -11.18
N ILE A 98 11.81 18.51 -9.88
CA ILE A 98 12.69 19.48 -9.22
C ILE A 98 14.16 19.08 -9.44
N HIS A 99 14.48 17.80 -9.28
CA HIS A 99 15.85 17.33 -9.49
C HIS A 99 16.32 17.50 -10.93
N PHE A 100 15.43 17.31 -11.89
CA PHE A 100 15.79 17.45 -13.31
C PHE A 100 15.96 18.90 -13.74
N GLU A 101 15.29 19.82 -13.07
CA GLU A 101 15.39 21.25 -13.41
C GLU A 101 16.63 21.92 -12.81
N HIS A 102 17.36 21.22 -12.00
CA HIS A 102 18.60 21.68 -11.42
C HIS A 102 19.78 20.94 -12.04
#